data_054b3633d31170e63982364f5a1e2a04
#
_entry.id   054b3633d31170e63982364f5a1e2a04
#
_cell.length_a   1.000
_cell.length_b   1.000
_cell.length_c   1.000
_cell.angle_alpha   90.00
_cell.angle_beta   90.00
_cell.angle_gamma   90.00
#
_symmetry.space_group_name_H-M   'P 1'
#
loop_
_entity.id
_entity.type
_entity.pdbx_description
1 polymer ?
#
loop_
_entity_poly.entity_id
_entity_poly.type
_entity_poly.pdbx_seq_one_letter_code
_entity_poly.pdbx_strand_id
1 'polypeptide(L)'
;MDYLFKKADSSATSLHGTVGRVKLPEMTGGDVIFTGDQRPVDLGKYVLVKAIEVSEEVTTAKKRGPTTTTIDGDNQTVTLTYTAVALSTAEKAQIEINRLEALETPTKLAEAVLTDDGKTWLQSNRDLIQAELDKL
;
A
#
# COMPACT_ATOMS: atom_id res chain seq x y z
N MET A 1 13.88 2.13 3.67
CA MET A 1 14.35 3.27 2.85
C MET A 1 15.13 4.22 3.75
N ASP A 2 16.26 4.70 3.28
CA ASP A 2 17.10 5.63 4.02
C ASP A 2 16.83 7.07 3.61
N TYR A 3 17.00 7.98 4.56
CA TYR A 3 16.86 9.42 4.36
C TYR A 3 18.09 10.15 4.89
N LEU A 4 18.51 11.14 4.16
CA LEU A 4 19.59 12.05 4.56
C LEU A 4 18.97 13.33 5.14
N PHE A 5 19.15 13.53 6.43
CA PHE A 5 18.68 14.71 7.15
C PHE A 5 19.74 15.82 7.11
N LYS A 6 19.37 17.00 6.67
CA LYS A 6 20.23 18.18 6.74
C LYS A 6 19.98 18.92 8.06
N LYS A 7 21.00 18.99 8.91
CA LYS A 7 20.87 19.59 10.26
C LYS A 7 20.51 21.07 10.21
N ALA A 8 20.99 21.82 9.19
CA ALA A 8 20.83 23.25 9.11
C ALA A 8 19.37 23.71 8.96
N ASP A 9 18.56 22.99 8.20
CA ASP A 9 17.17 23.35 7.90
C ASP A 9 16.15 22.25 8.21
N SER A 10 16.59 21.16 8.82
CA SER A 10 15.76 20.00 9.17
C SER A 10 15.05 19.35 7.96
N SER A 11 15.56 19.55 6.76
CA SER A 11 15.05 18.89 5.55
C SER A 11 15.55 17.45 5.46
N ALA A 12 14.77 16.60 4.81
CA ALA A 12 15.16 15.21 4.58
C ALA A 12 15.01 14.86 3.10
N THR A 13 15.99 14.15 2.57
CA THR A 13 16.01 13.68 1.19
C THR A 13 16.06 12.17 1.18
N SER A 14 15.17 11.54 0.42
CA SER A 14 15.19 10.10 0.25
C SER A 14 16.42 9.66 -0.55
N LEU A 15 17.01 8.56 -0.14
CA LEU A 15 18.16 7.99 -0.83
C LEU A 15 17.73 6.72 -1.56
N HIS A 16 18.00 6.72 -2.85
CA HIS A 16 17.84 5.55 -3.70
C HIS A 16 19.23 5.02 -4.05
N GLY A 17 19.49 3.79 -3.80
CA GLY A 17 20.76 3.22 -4.23
C GLY A 17 21.33 2.13 -3.34
N THR A 18 22.63 1.97 -3.45
CA THR A 18 23.35 0.87 -2.84
C THR A 18 23.38 0.96 -1.32
N VAL A 19 23.00 -0.12 -0.65
CA VAL A 19 23.03 -0.23 0.79
C VAL A 19 24.42 0.12 1.32
N GLY A 20 24.47 0.98 2.32
CA GLY A 20 25.67 1.35 3.03
C GLY A 20 26.55 2.40 2.37
N ARG A 21 26.18 2.92 1.20
CA ARG A 21 26.95 3.95 0.50
C ARG A 21 26.11 5.21 0.32
N VAL A 22 26.66 6.33 0.72
CA VAL A 22 25.97 7.64 0.67
C VAL A 22 26.90 8.67 0.06
N LYS A 23 26.38 9.42 -0.92
CA LYS A 23 27.03 10.59 -1.46
C LYS A 23 26.37 11.83 -0.87
N LEU A 24 27.16 12.63 -0.14
CA LEU A 24 26.67 13.91 0.41
C LEU A 24 26.62 14.95 -0.71
N PRO A 25 25.62 15.88 -0.68
CA PRO A 25 25.49 16.91 -1.71
C PRO A 25 26.71 17.83 -1.86
N GLU A 26 27.51 17.99 -0.80
CA GLU A 26 28.71 18.82 -0.78
C GLU A 26 29.96 18.11 -1.31
N MET A 27 29.88 16.80 -1.54
CA MET A 27 31.03 16.04 -2.03
C MET A 27 31.17 16.18 -3.56
N THR A 28 32.38 16.46 -4.00
CA THR A 28 32.72 16.53 -5.43
C THR A 28 33.42 15.25 -5.89
N GLY A 29 33.42 15.01 -7.20
CA GLY A 29 34.21 13.92 -7.78
C GLY A 29 33.66 12.52 -7.56
N GLY A 30 32.41 12.37 -7.13
CA GLY A 30 31.80 11.06 -6.96
C GLY A 30 32.18 10.30 -5.69
N ASP A 31 32.81 10.98 -4.74
CA ASP A 31 33.15 10.40 -3.44
C ASP A 31 31.90 9.89 -2.70
N VAL A 32 32.03 8.73 -2.08
CA VAL A 32 30.94 8.05 -1.39
C VAL A 32 31.40 7.63 0.00
N ILE A 33 30.58 7.95 1.00
CA ILE A 33 30.82 7.51 2.36
C ILE A 33 30.17 6.14 2.56
N PHE A 34 30.94 5.20 3.07
CA PHE A 34 30.42 3.91 3.49
C PHE A 34 29.95 4.00 4.94
N THR A 35 28.67 3.70 5.19
CA THR A 35 28.05 3.87 6.50
C THR A 35 27.64 2.57 7.18
N GLY A 36 27.71 1.44 6.49
CA GLY A 36 27.18 0.16 6.98
C GLY A 36 25.66 0.21 7.20
N ASP A 37 25.17 -0.61 8.12
CA ASP A 37 23.74 -0.79 8.37
C ASP A 37 23.25 -0.07 9.65
N GLN A 38 24.15 0.53 10.43
CA GLN A 38 23.75 1.26 11.63
C GLN A 38 23.01 2.55 11.29
N ARG A 39 21.93 2.79 12.04
CA ARG A 39 21.15 4.02 11.95
C ARG A 39 20.70 4.47 13.36
N PRO A 40 20.67 5.77 13.65
CA PRO A 40 21.16 6.88 12.82
C PRO A 40 22.70 6.95 12.78
N VAL A 41 23.24 7.56 11.73
CA VAL A 41 24.67 7.84 11.59
C VAL A 41 24.88 9.32 11.41
N ASP A 42 25.67 9.93 12.28
CA ASP A 42 26.06 11.34 12.20
C ASP A 42 27.19 11.50 11.16
N LEU A 43 26.91 12.27 10.13
CA LEU A 43 27.84 12.56 9.03
C LEU A 43 28.30 14.04 9.04
N GLY A 44 28.31 14.69 10.21
CA GLY A 44 28.67 16.10 10.35
C GLY A 44 27.48 17.02 10.13
N LYS A 45 27.34 17.58 8.93
CA LYS A 45 26.19 18.45 8.57
C LYS A 45 24.91 17.70 8.28
N TYR A 46 24.99 16.39 8.15
CA TYR A 46 23.89 15.50 7.81
C TYR A 46 23.79 14.36 8.81
N VAL A 47 22.60 13.82 8.93
CA VAL A 47 22.34 12.57 9.66
C VAL A 47 21.65 11.60 8.73
N LEU A 48 22.19 10.40 8.63
CA LEU A 48 21.58 9.32 7.88
C LEU A 48 20.63 8.55 8.79
N VAL A 49 19.38 8.50 8.44
CA VAL A 49 18.33 7.81 9.21
C VAL A 49 17.59 6.80 8.36
N LYS A 50 17.14 5.74 8.99
CA LYS A 50 16.23 4.78 8.36
C LYS A 50 14.80 5.21 8.65
N ALA A 51 13.95 5.23 7.64
CA ALA A 51 12.54 5.51 7.82
C ALA A 51 11.87 4.47 8.71
N ILE A 52 11.02 4.94 9.62
CA ILE A 52 10.12 4.11 10.41
C ILE A 52 8.91 3.81 9.53
N GLU A 53 8.60 2.55 9.34
CA GLU A 53 7.45 2.13 8.55
C GLU A 53 6.28 1.77 9.45
N VAL A 54 5.15 2.42 9.23
CA VAL A 54 3.89 2.17 9.93
C VAL A 54 2.84 1.82 8.89
N SER A 55 2.16 0.73 9.09
CA SER A 55 1.08 0.28 8.21
C SER A 55 -0.25 0.31 8.93
N GLU A 56 -1.22 1.02 8.37
CA GLU A 56 -2.61 0.89 8.79
C GLU A 56 -3.16 -0.45 8.32
N GLU A 57 -4.05 -1.02 9.13
CA GLU A 57 -4.64 -2.32 8.83
C GLU A 57 -5.56 -2.24 7.60
N VAL A 58 -5.33 -3.12 6.63
CA VAL A 58 -6.21 -3.31 5.47
C VAL A 58 -7.24 -4.37 5.82
N THR A 59 -8.48 -3.95 5.98
CA THR A 59 -9.62 -4.83 6.24
C THR A 59 -10.39 -5.13 4.95
N THR A 60 -11.44 -5.94 5.04
CA THR A 60 -12.34 -6.22 3.91
C THR A 60 -13.08 -4.99 3.40
N ALA A 61 -13.18 -3.94 4.22
CA ALA A 61 -13.83 -2.67 3.86
C ALA A 61 -12.85 -1.57 3.44
N LYS A 62 -11.56 -1.88 3.41
CA LYS A 62 -10.49 -0.92 3.12
C LYS A 62 -9.52 -1.48 2.10
N LYS A 63 -8.90 -0.57 1.34
CA LYS A 63 -7.79 -0.87 0.43
C LYS A 63 -6.57 -0.04 0.81
N ARG A 64 -5.43 -0.42 0.26
CA ARG A 64 -4.21 0.35 0.42
C ARG A 64 -4.37 1.73 -0.24
N GLY A 65 -4.14 2.79 0.52
CA GLY A 65 -4.15 4.17 0.06
C GLY A 65 -2.76 4.70 -0.25
N PRO A 66 -2.64 6.02 -0.44
CA PRO A 66 -1.35 6.67 -0.65
C PRO A 66 -0.42 6.49 0.55
N THR A 67 0.88 6.39 0.29
CA THR A 67 1.90 6.45 1.33
C THR A 67 2.12 7.91 1.72
N THR A 68 2.07 8.22 2.99
CA THR A 68 2.39 9.54 3.52
C THR A 68 3.74 9.53 4.22
N THR A 69 4.49 10.62 4.07
CA THR A 69 5.80 10.79 4.70
C THR A 69 5.70 11.91 5.73
N THR A 70 6.06 11.61 6.98
CA THR A 70 6.11 12.59 8.06
C THR A 70 7.56 12.77 8.50
N ILE A 71 8.03 14.01 8.48
CA ILE A 71 9.39 14.37 8.87
C ILE A 71 9.33 15.14 10.20
N ASP A 72 10.01 14.60 11.20
CA ASP A 72 10.20 15.26 12.50
C ASP A 72 11.63 15.80 12.57
N GLY A 73 11.79 17.11 12.39
CA GLY A 73 13.09 17.77 12.41
C GLY A 73 13.74 17.78 13.77
N ASP A 74 12.98 17.86 14.86
CA ASP A 74 13.50 17.92 16.23
C ASP A 74 14.11 16.58 16.66
N ASN A 75 13.44 15.49 16.36
CA ASN A 75 13.91 14.14 16.68
C ASN A 75 14.69 13.48 15.54
N GLN A 76 14.81 14.16 14.39
CA GLN A 76 15.50 13.64 13.20
C GLN A 76 14.96 12.26 12.77
N THR A 77 13.64 12.16 12.71
CA THR A 77 12.96 10.94 12.29
C THR A 77 12.13 11.16 11.05
N VAL A 78 12.03 10.12 10.22
CA VAL A 78 11.15 10.05 9.07
C VAL A 78 10.24 8.85 9.24
N THR A 79 8.94 9.09 9.16
CA THR A 79 7.93 8.03 9.26
C THR A 79 7.20 7.90 7.93
N LEU A 80 7.22 6.70 7.37
CA LEU A 80 6.41 6.33 6.21
C LEU A 80 5.16 5.63 6.70
N THR A 81 4.01 6.23 6.44
CA THR A 81 2.71 5.64 6.81
C THR A 81 2.04 5.10 5.56
N TYR A 82 1.86 3.79 5.55
CA TYR A 82 1.08 3.09 4.52
C TYR A 82 -0.38 3.14 4.96
N THR A 83 -1.14 4.09 4.40
CA THR A 83 -2.52 4.32 4.78
C THR A 83 -3.46 3.26 4.22
N ALA A 84 -4.60 3.05 4.89
CA ALA A 84 -5.70 2.28 4.37
C ALA A 84 -6.93 3.19 4.24
N VAL A 85 -7.55 3.18 3.07
CA VAL A 85 -8.71 4.01 2.77
C VAL A 85 -9.96 3.16 2.60
N ALA A 86 -11.13 3.70 2.95
CA ALA A 86 -12.39 3.01 2.77
C ALA A 86 -12.65 2.72 1.28
N LEU A 87 -13.20 1.53 1.00
CA LEU A 87 -13.66 1.18 -0.33
C LEU A 87 -14.86 2.05 -0.70
N SER A 88 -14.92 2.51 -1.95
CA SER A 88 -16.09 3.16 -2.50
C SER A 88 -17.26 2.19 -2.64
N THR A 89 -18.47 2.71 -2.81
CA THR A 89 -19.67 1.89 -3.07
C THR A 89 -19.47 1.03 -4.31
N ALA A 90 -18.91 1.58 -5.39
CA ALA A 90 -18.63 0.86 -6.62
C ALA A 90 -17.59 -0.27 -6.42
N GLU A 91 -16.53 0.00 -5.67
CA GLU A 91 -15.51 -1.02 -5.38
C GLU A 91 -16.07 -2.17 -4.55
N LYS A 92 -16.89 -1.88 -3.54
CA LYS A 92 -17.58 -2.90 -2.75
C LYS A 92 -18.54 -3.73 -3.61
N ALA A 93 -19.28 -3.07 -4.49
CA ALA A 93 -20.18 -3.75 -5.42
C ALA A 93 -19.43 -4.69 -6.36
N GLN A 94 -18.28 -4.25 -6.90
CA GLN A 94 -17.47 -5.10 -7.78
C GLN A 94 -16.91 -6.34 -7.05
N ILE A 95 -16.49 -6.19 -5.81
CA ILE A 95 -16.03 -7.33 -4.99
C ILE A 95 -17.18 -8.33 -4.79
N GLU A 96 -18.37 -7.84 -4.48
CA GLU A 96 -19.54 -8.69 -4.27
C GLU A 96 -19.98 -9.38 -5.57
N ILE A 97 -19.96 -8.70 -6.71
CA ILE A 97 -20.21 -9.27 -8.02
C ILE A 97 -19.26 -10.45 -8.27
N ASN A 98 -17.96 -10.22 -8.07
CA ASN A 98 -16.95 -11.25 -8.28
C ASN A 98 -17.19 -12.46 -7.38
N ARG A 99 -17.59 -12.24 -6.12
CA ARG A 99 -17.93 -13.31 -5.19
C ARG A 99 -19.14 -14.11 -5.67
N LEU A 100 -20.19 -13.42 -6.10
CA LEU A 100 -21.44 -14.06 -6.57
C LEU A 100 -21.21 -14.83 -7.88
N GLU A 101 -20.44 -14.28 -8.81
CA GLU A 101 -20.08 -14.95 -10.06
C GLU A 101 -19.25 -16.22 -9.80
N ALA A 102 -18.36 -16.18 -8.83
CA ALA A 102 -17.55 -17.35 -8.47
C ALA A 102 -18.38 -18.51 -7.91
N LEU A 103 -19.60 -18.28 -7.43
CA LEU A 103 -20.52 -19.33 -7.00
C LEU A 103 -21.14 -20.09 -8.17
N GLU A 104 -21.15 -19.51 -9.37
CA GLU A 104 -21.67 -20.14 -10.58
C GLU A 104 -20.65 -21.13 -11.16
N THR A 105 -20.38 -22.20 -10.42
CA THR A 105 -19.48 -23.27 -10.85
C THR A 105 -20.11 -24.10 -11.97
N PRO A 106 -19.33 -24.89 -12.74
CA PRO A 106 -19.88 -25.78 -13.76
C PRO A 106 -20.94 -26.74 -13.20
N THR A 107 -20.75 -27.23 -11.97
CA THR A 107 -21.73 -28.08 -11.29
C THR A 107 -23.04 -27.34 -11.03
N LYS A 108 -22.98 -26.10 -10.53
CA LYS A 108 -24.18 -25.30 -10.29
C LYS A 108 -24.93 -24.94 -11.58
N LEU A 109 -24.21 -24.64 -12.65
CA LEU A 109 -24.78 -24.35 -13.95
C LEU A 109 -25.46 -25.62 -14.54
N ALA A 110 -24.85 -26.77 -14.36
CA ALA A 110 -25.47 -28.04 -14.78
C ALA A 110 -26.75 -28.33 -13.99
N GLU A 111 -26.77 -28.12 -12.69
CA GLU A 111 -27.97 -28.25 -11.85
C GLU A 111 -29.10 -27.32 -12.32
N ALA A 112 -28.77 -26.11 -12.76
CA ALA A 112 -29.74 -25.14 -13.28
C ALA A 112 -30.42 -25.61 -14.58
N VAL A 113 -29.72 -26.43 -15.37
CA VAL A 113 -30.30 -27.04 -16.59
C VAL A 113 -31.15 -28.28 -16.27
N LEU A 114 -30.74 -29.04 -15.25
CA LEU A 114 -31.31 -30.38 -14.96
C LEU A 114 -32.42 -30.34 -13.90
N THR A 115 -32.46 -29.36 -13.04
CA THR A 115 -33.40 -29.30 -11.91
C THR A 115 -34.10 -27.94 -11.82
N ASP A 116 -35.31 -27.91 -11.27
CA ASP A 116 -36.05 -26.68 -10.99
C ASP A 116 -35.43 -25.91 -9.85
N ASP A 117 -34.91 -26.58 -8.81
CA ASP A 117 -34.21 -25.96 -7.70
C ASP A 117 -32.93 -25.27 -8.16
N GLY A 118 -32.18 -25.90 -9.08
CA GLY A 118 -30.99 -25.29 -9.68
C GLY A 118 -31.31 -24.03 -10.47
N LYS A 119 -32.41 -24.02 -11.24
CA LYS A 119 -32.86 -22.82 -11.96
C LYS A 119 -33.23 -21.69 -11.01
N THR A 120 -33.94 -22.00 -9.95
CA THR A 120 -34.34 -21.01 -8.94
C THR A 120 -33.11 -20.42 -8.26
N TRP A 121 -32.14 -21.25 -7.90
CA TRP A 121 -30.89 -20.77 -7.30
C TRP A 121 -30.13 -19.84 -8.26
N LEU A 122 -29.98 -20.24 -9.53
CA LEU A 122 -29.25 -19.45 -10.51
C LEU A 122 -29.94 -18.09 -10.75
N GLN A 123 -31.26 -18.07 -10.87
CA GLN A 123 -32.02 -16.82 -11.04
C GLN A 123 -31.83 -15.91 -9.82
N SER A 124 -31.92 -16.45 -8.61
CA SER A 124 -31.70 -15.69 -7.38
C SER A 124 -30.30 -15.10 -7.32
N ASN A 125 -29.28 -15.89 -7.70
CA ASN A 125 -27.90 -15.42 -7.73
C ASN A 125 -27.71 -14.28 -8.75
N ARG A 126 -28.29 -14.40 -9.92
CA ARG A 126 -28.23 -13.37 -10.97
C ARG A 126 -28.98 -12.11 -10.59
N ASP A 127 -30.09 -12.24 -9.86
CA ASP A 127 -30.81 -11.09 -9.32
C ASP A 127 -29.96 -10.31 -8.32
N LEU A 128 -29.20 -11.03 -7.47
CA LEU A 128 -28.24 -10.43 -6.55
C LEU A 128 -27.09 -9.72 -7.28
N ILE A 129 -26.56 -10.33 -8.34
CA ILE A 129 -25.54 -9.71 -9.19
C ILE A 129 -26.08 -8.43 -9.84
N GLN A 130 -27.29 -8.47 -10.37
CA GLN A 130 -27.90 -7.28 -10.98
C GLN A 130 -28.08 -6.15 -9.98
N ALA A 131 -28.49 -6.46 -8.75
CA ALA A 131 -28.61 -5.46 -7.68
C ALA A 131 -27.26 -4.79 -7.37
N GLU A 132 -26.15 -5.53 -7.42
CA GLU A 132 -24.83 -4.96 -7.23
C GLU A 132 -24.35 -4.17 -8.46
N LEU A 133 -24.68 -4.63 -9.69
CA LEU A 133 -24.39 -3.88 -10.91
C LEU A 133 -25.05 -2.50 -10.92
N ASP A 134 -26.25 -2.40 -10.38
CA ASP A 134 -26.99 -1.13 -10.30
C ASP A 134 -26.31 -0.10 -9.37
N LYS A 135 -25.36 -0.52 -8.55
CA LYS A 135 -24.56 0.35 -7.67
C LYS A 135 -23.29 0.90 -8.33
N LEU A 136 -22.94 0.41 -9.50
CA LEU A 136 -21.72 0.81 -10.20
C LEU A 136 -21.80 2.18 -10.88
#